data_f0a431df8c32194d5128a732077265e5
#
_entry.id   f0a431df8c32194d5128a732077265e5
#
_cell.length_a   1.000
_cell.length_b   1.000
_cell.length_c   1.000
_cell.angle_alpha   90.00
_cell.angle_beta   90.00
_cell.angle_gamma   90.00
#
_symmetry.space_group_name_H-M   'P 1'
#
loop_
_entity.id
_entity.type
_entity.pdbx_description
1 polymer ?
#
loop_
_entity_poly.entity_id
_entity_poly.type
_entity_poly.pdbx_seq_one_letter_code
_entity_poly.pdbx_strand_id
1 'polypeptide(L)'
;FQRSDTDRIQVSTAPGTDGIVRRIEVRAREGGQNWVVFALANNTDDQLDRLIVAPHYRIVSSGLLWPDLGLSRIATITPSVGDRPERQESATADIFRITLDPGAVVTFVAELRTDKLPQLYLWEPDAYKDKVNSFTLYQGIVIGISGLLALVLTILFVVKGSIMFPAAAALAWAVLVYIGVDFGFWGKVLDMSNNAERVWRAAGEAILAATLLVFLFAYLNLSRWHVRYAHITVGWLTFLGSLVALALFDPAVASGIARISLVLIAFAGFALIVYLSTHGFDRAVLLIPTWFLLVVWVIAAGMTVGGSVTNDIVGPALLGGLVLIVMLIGFTVMQHAFAGGGATTGIVSDIERRALALTGSGDLIWDWDVSADKVFTSPETESLLGLKRGTLEGPAAKWLEVLHP
;
A
#
# COMPACT_ATOMS: atom_id res chain seq x y z
N PHE A 1 30.45 -16.04 2.50
CA PHE A 1 30.62 -14.77 1.81
C PHE A 1 32.08 -14.33 1.91
N GLN A 2 32.68 -14.00 0.77
CA GLN A 2 34.08 -13.56 0.70
C GLN A 2 34.16 -12.37 -0.27
N ARG A 3 34.84 -11.32 0.15
CA ARG A 3 35.21 -10.20 -0.72
C ARG A 3 36.65 -10.38 -1.18
N SER A 4 36.94 -10.10 -2.43
CA SER A 4 38.26 -10.12 -3.02
C SER A 4 38.55 -8.78 -3.68
N ASP A 5 39.68 -8.18 -3.42
CA ASP A 5 40.11 -6.94 -4.09
C ASP A 5 40.62 -7.18 -5.53
N THR A 6 40.71 -8.46 -5.91
CA THR A 6 41.08 -8.90 -7.25
C THR A 6 39.87 -9.52 -7.96
N ASP A 7 39.93 -9.58 -9.29
CA ASP A 7 38.95 -10.27 -10.14
C ASP A 7 39.04 -11.81 -10.04
N ARG A 8 39.75 -12.34 -9.04
CA ARG A 8 39.99 -13.76 -8.84
C ARG A 8 39.76 -14.17 -7.38
N ILE A 9 39.21 -15.36 -7.23
CA ILE A 9 39.08 -16.03 -5.95
C ILE A 9 39.62 -17.45 -6.04
N GLN A 10 40.39 -17.86 -5.02
CA GLN A 10 40.83 -19.23 -4.89
C GLN A 10 40.05 -19.90 -3.76
N VAL A 11 39.41 -21.02 -4.07
CA VAL A 11 38.52 -21.73 -3.16
C VAL A 11 38.97 -23.17 -3.00
N SER A 12 39.01 -23.66 -1.76
CA SER A 12 39.14 -25.08 -1.48
C SER A 12 37.79 -25.74 -1.55
N THR A 13 37.64 -26.80 -2.34
CA THR A 13 36.36 -27.52 -2.44
C THR A 13 36.04 -28.27 -1.17
N ALA A 14 34.78 -28.60 -0.95
CA ALA A 14 34.40 -29.64 -0.02
C ALA A 14 35.07 -30.98 -0.44
N PRO A 15 35.36 -31.87 0.51
CA PRO A 15 35.87 -33.21 0.19
C PRO A 15 34.88 -33.91 -0.77
N GLY A 16 35.41 -34.42 -1.90
CA GLY A 16 34.65 -35.24 -2.80
C GLY A 16 34.35 -36.64 -2.19
N THR A 17 33.70 -37.50 -2.97
CA THR A 17 33.48 -38.92 -2.59
C THR A 17 34.80 -39.68 -2.39
N ASP A 18 35.89 -39.20 -3.00
CA ASP A 18 37.26 -39.66 -2.86
C ASP A 18 37.96 -39.08 -1.63
N GLY A 19 37.30 -38.22 -0.83
CA GLY A 19 37.89 -37.54 0.33
C GLY A 19 38.92 -36.45 -0.01
N ILE A 20 39.14 -36.16 -1.29
CA ILE A 20 40.18 -35.22 -1.72
C ILE A 20 39.61 -33.79 -1.79
N VAL A 21 40.28 -32.85 -1.14
CA VAL A 21 40.02 -31.40 -1.23
C VAL A 21 40.80 -30.83 -2.42
N ARG A 22 40.11 -30.29 -3.39
CA ARG A 22 40.72 -29.64 -4.56
C ARG A 22 40.71 -28.14 -4.40
N ARG A 23 41.67 -27.46 -5.03
CA ARG A 23 41.66 -26.00 -5.15
C ARG A 23 41.22 -25.61 -6.52
N ILE A 24 40.23 -24.70 -6.58
CA ILE A 24 39.75 -24.11 -7.83
C ILE A 24 40.01 -22.59 -7.79
N GLU A 25 40.42 -22.04 -8.91
CA GLU A 25 40.52 -20.60 -9.13
C GLU A 25 39.38 -20.19 -10.04
N VAL A 26 38.58 -19.23 -9.55
CA VAL A 26 37.47 -18.66 -10.32
C VAL A 26 37.75 -17.19 -10.58
N ARG A 27 37.55 -16.75 -11.84
CA ARG A 27 37.71 -15.37 -12.25
C ARG A 27 36.34 -14.72 -12.42
N ALA A 28 36.23 -13.47 -11.95
CA ALA A 28 35.06 -12.65 -12.18
C ALA A 28 34.82 -12.46 -13.69
N ARG A 29 33.58 -12.55 -14.12
CA ARG A 29 33.19 -12.30 -15.49
C ARG A 29 32.68 -10.90 -15.71
N GLU A 30 31.99 -10.36 -14.69
CA GLU A 30 31.36 -9.04 -14.74
C GLU A 30 32.07 -8.01 -13.84
N GLY A 31 33.28 -8.32 -13.36
CA GLY A 31 34.05 -7.42 -12.50
C GLY A 31 33.54 -7.35 -11.06
N GLY A 32 32.76 -8.34 -10.61
CA GLY A 32 32.29 -8.47 -9.24
C GLY A 32 33.44 -8.77 -8.29
N GLN A 33 33.40 -8.18 -7.07
CA GLN A 33 34.38 -8.39 -6.01
C GLN A 33 33.83 -9.24 -4.87
N ASN A 34 32.54 -9.57 -4.91
CA ASN A 34 31.85 -10.31 -3.86
C ASN A 34 31.48 -11.72 -4.33
N TRP A 35 31.70 -12.68 -3.47
CA TRP A 35 31.55 -14.07 -3.79
C TRP A 35 30.81 -14.82 -2.69
N VAL A 36 30.01 -15.80 -3.09
CA VAL A 36 29.44 -16.80 -2.18
C VAL A 36 29.93 -18.16 -2.57
N VAL A 37 30.43 -18.90 -1.61
CA VAL A 37 30.88 -20.28 -1.78
C VAL A 37 30.00 -21.18 -0.93
N PHE A 38 29.46 -22.22 -1.54
CA PHE A 38 28.65 -23.24 -0.87
C PHE A 38 28.87 -24.60 -1.55
N ALA A 39 28.62 -25.68 -0.82
CA ALA A 39 28.68 -27.03 -1.35
C ALA A 39 27.32 -27.71 -1.22
N LEU A 40 26.97 -28.49 -2.21
CA LEU A 40 25.78 -29.34 -2.20
C LEU A 40 26.20 -30.79 -2.37
N ALA A 41 25.64 -31.66 -1.58
CA ALA A 41 25.85 -33.10 -1.64
C ALA A 41 24.54 -33.80 -2.00
N ASN A 42 24.61 -34.70 -2.98
CA ASN A 42 23.51 -35.60 -3.30
C ASN A 42 23.77 -36.93 -2.54
N ASN A 43 23.04 -37.17 -1.47
CA ASN A 43 23.15 -38.37 -0.67
C ASN A 43 22.15 -39.48 -1.09
N THR A 44 21.54 -39.33 -2.28
CA THR A 44 20.60 -40.31 -2.81
C THR A 44 21.24 -41.13 -3.94
N ASP A 45 20.61 -42.24 -4.31
CA ASP A 45 21.04 -43.10 -5.41
C ASP A 45 20.57 -42.59 -6.78
N ASP A 46 19.73 -41.53 -6.78
CA ASP A 46 19.18 -40.94 -8.01
C ASP A 46 19.87 -39.62 -8.35
N GLN A 47 19.85 -39.28 -9.65
CA GLN A 47 20.26 -37.97 -10.14
C GLN A 47 19.22 -36.93 -9.73
N LEU A 48 19.66 -35.81 -9.13
CA LEU A 48 18.79 -34.76 -8.63
C LEU A 48 18.89 -33.48 -9.44
N ASP A 49 17.78 -33.06 -10.02
CA ASP A 49 17.64 -31.71 -10.58
C ASP A 49 17.18 -30.75 -9.50
N ARG A 50 17.85 -29.60 -9.36
CA ARG A 50 17.52 -28.56 -8.40
C ARG A 50 17.63 -27.18 -9.01
N LEU A 51 16.91 -26.22 -8.44
CA LEU A 51 16.99 -24.81 -8.81
C LEU A 51 17.62 -24.02 -7.65
N ILE A 52 18.67 -23.27 -7.97
CA ILE A 52 19.22 -22.24 -7.06
C ILE A 52 18.49 -20.95 -7.41
N VAL A 53 17.74 -20.41 -6.46
CA VAL A 53 16.88 -19.22 -6.65
C VAL A 53 17.33 -18.12 -5.71
N ALA A 54 17.64 -16.95 -6.26
CA ALA A 54 17.94 -15.72 -5.53
C ALA A 54 16.91 -14.63 -5.92
N PRO A 55 15.91 -14.34 -5.08
CA PRO A 55 14.92 -13.31 -5.36
C PRO A 55 15.55 -11.92 -5.50
N HIS A 56 15.15 -11.15 -6.50
CA HIS A 56 15.64 -9.78 -6.71
C HIS A 56 15.16 -8.83 -5.61
N TYR A 57 13.88 -8.92 -5.25
CA TYR A 57 13.28 -8.10 -4.22
C TYR A 57 12.62 -8.95 -3.14
N ARG A 58 12.76 -8.50 -1.89
CA ARG A 58 12.05 -9.03 -0.74
C ARG A 58 11.77 -7.89 0.22
N ILE A 59 10.57 -7.85 0.78
CA ILE A 59 10.23 -6.93 1.87
C ILE A 59 11.01 -7.30 3.13
N VAL A 60 11.15 -8.61 3.40
CA VAL A 60 11.85 -9.14 4.57
C VAL A 60 13.31 -8.72 4.54
N SER A 61 13.76 -8.06 5.59
CA SER A 61 15.14 -7.55 5.76
C SER A 61 15.58 -6.54 4.69
N SER A 62 14.64 -5.89 3.99
CA SER A 62 14.98 -4.88 2.97
C SER A 62 15.61 -3.62 3.57
N GLY A 63 15.44 -3.39 4.88
CA GLY A 63 15.91 -2.19 5.57
C GLY A 63 14.89 -1.04 5.55
N LEU A 64 14.86 -0.25 6.61
CA LEU A 64 13.91 0.87 6.73
C LEU A 64 14.47 2.12 6.02
N LEU A 65 15.71 2.52 6.35
CA LEU A 65 16.33 3.76 5.86
C LEU A 65 16.96 3.61 4.47
N TRP A 66 17.54 2.44 4.20
CA TRP A 66 18.23 2.10 2.95
C TRP A 66 17.67 0.81 2.40
N PRO A 67 16.43 0.85 1.87
CA PRO A 67 15.77 -0.35 1.39
C PRO A 67 16.47 -0.89 0.14
N ASP A 68 16.50 -2.21 0.08
CA ASP A 68 16.91 -2.91 -1.12
C ASP A 68 15.69 -3.01 -2.06
N LEU A 69 15.70 -2.22 -3.11
CA LEU A 69 14.55 -2.08 -4.04
C LEU A 69 14.54 -3.12 -5.17
N GLY A 70 15.41 -4.13 -5.08
CA GLY A 70 15.47 -5.24 -6.03
C GLY A 70 16.49 -5.01 -7.15
N LEU A 71 17.51 -5.88 -7.15
CA LEU A 71 18.53 -6.00 -8.18
C LEU A 71 18.78 -7.48 -8.44
N SER A 72 19.27 -7.81 -9.63
CA SER A 72 19.90 -9.11 -9.87
C SER A 72 21.03 -9.31 -8.87
N ARG A 73 21.03 -10.47 -8.20
CA ARG A 73 21.93 -10.78 -7.08
C ARG A 73 23.17 -11.52 -7.54
N ILE A 74 22.98 -12.39 -8.53
CA ILE A 74 24.01 -13.33 -8.99
C ILE A 74 24.32 -13.05 -10.45
N ALA A 75 25.58 -12.80 -10.74
CA ALA A 75 26.07 -12.66 -12.11
C ALA A 75 26.23 -14.04 -12.76
N THR A 76 27.02 -14.91 -12.12
CA THR A 76 27.31 -16.26 -12.61
C THR A 76 27.50 -17.24 -11.45
N ILE A 77 27.31 -18.53 -11.74
CA ILE A 77 27.67 -19.62 -10.84
C ILE A 77 28.66 -20.53 -11.54
N THR A 78 29.76 -20.84 -10.86
CA THR A 78 30.80 -21.76 -11.37
C THR A 78 30.86 -22.99 -10.45
N PRO A 79 30.62 -24.20 -10.96
CA PRO A 79 30.74 -25.44 -10.20
C PRO A 79 32.20 -25.91 -10.17
N SER A 80 32.57 -26.69 -9.16
CA SER A 80 33.88 -27.32 -9.05
C SER A 80 34.06 -28.51 -10.02
N VAL A 81 32.97 -29.15 -10.37
CA VAL A 81 32.92 -30.31 -11.28
C VAL A 81 31.60 -30.24 -12.07
N GLY A 82 31.61 -30.71 -13.30
CA GLY A 82 30.44 -30.74 -14.16
C GLY A 82 30.22 -29.46 -14.97
N ASP A 83 29.09 -29.42 -15.67
CA ASP A 83 28.70 -28.30 -16.52
C ASP A 83 28.23 -27.10 -15.72
N ARG A 84 28.30 -25.92 -16.34
CA ARG A 84 27.83 -24.70 -15.70
C ARG A 84 26.33 -24.72 -15.57
N PRO A 85 25.79 -24.26 -14.42
CA PRO A 85 24.36 -24.10 -14.22
C PRO A 85 23.72 -23.28 -15.33
N GLU A 86 22.64 -23.78 -15.90
CA GLU A 86 21.84 -23.07 -16.87
C GLU A 86 21.04 -21.98 -16.17
N ARG A 87 21.19 -20.73 -16.64
CA ARG A 87 20.40 -19.60 -16.16
C ARG A 87 19.05 -19.59 -16.83
N GLN A 88 17.98 -19.62 -16.04
CA GLN A 88 16.61 -19.45 -16.51
C GLN A 88 16.22 -17.98 -16.45
N GLU A 89 15.54 -17.49 -17.48
CA GLU A 89 15.03 -16.12 -17.53
C GLU A 89 13.88 -15.94 -16.51
N SER A 90 14.04 -14.95 -15.63
CA SER A 90 13.01 -14.53 -14.70
C SER A 90 13.18 -13.04 -14.40
N ALA A 91 12.06 -12.30 -14.37
CA ALA A 91 12.04 -10.89 -14.01
C ALA A 91 12.19 -10.66 -12.50
N THR A 92 11.90 -11.66 -11.67
CA THR A 92 11.77 -11.50 -10.22
C THR A 92 12.86 -12.21 -9.40
N ALA A 93 13.67 -13.07 -10.04
CA ALA A 93 14.70 -13.82 -9.36
C ALA A 93 15.82 -14.23 -10.33
N ASP A 94 17.04 -14.42 -9.82
CA ASP A 94 18.08 -15.14 -10.53
C ASP A 94 17.88 -16.63 -10.28
N ILE A 95 17.65 -17.42 -11.34
CA ILE A 95 17.34 -18.84 -11.28
C ILE A 95 18.41 -19.59 -12.05
N PHE A 96 19.05 -20.58 -11.40
CA PHE A 96 20.05 -21.45 -12.01
C PHE A 96 19.64 -22.90 -11.80
N ARG A 97 19.53 -23.66 -12.91
CA ARG A 97 19.29 -25.10 -12.85
C ARG A 97 20.61 -25.81 -12.68
N ILE A 98 20.65 -26.70 -11.71
CA ILE A 98 21.78 -27.58 -11.42
C ILE A 98 21.30 -29.03 -11.42
N THR A 99 22.19 -29.91 -11.87
CA THR A 99 21.98 -31.35 -11.81
C THR A 99 23.11 -31.95 -10.96
N LEU A 100 22.75 -32.78 -9.98
CA LEU A 100 23.67 -33.44 -9.06
C LEU A 100 23.59 -34.94 -9.28
N ASP A 101 24.68 -35.55 -9.70
CA ASP A 101 24.78 -37.01 -9.84
C ASP A 101 24.70 -37.73 -8.48
N PRO A 102 24.31 -39.01 -8.45
CA PRO A 102 24.29 -39.81 -7.25
C PRO A 102 25.60 -39.77 -6.48
N GLY A 103 25.53 -39.51 -5.17
CA GLY A 103 26.71 -39.45 -4.29
C GLY A 103 27.65 -38.26 -4.55
N ALA A 104 27.39 -37.38 -5.52
CA ALA A 104 28.26 -36.27 -5.85
C ALA A 104 28.26 -35.18 -4.79
N VAL A 105 29.45 -34.61 -4.52
CA VAL A 105 29.62 -33.39 -3.71
C VAL A 105 30.22 -32.32 -4.59
N VAL A 106 29.45 -31.28 -4.90
CA VAL A 106 29.86 -30.19 -5.78
C VAL A 106 29.94 -28.88 -5.02
N THR A 107 31.07 -28.19 -5.11
CA THR A 107 31.25 -26.85 -4.58
C THR A 107 30.94 -25.82 -5.66
N PHE A 108 30.07 -24.88 -5.32
CA PHE A 108 29.64 -23.79 -6.20
C PHE A 108 30.24 -22.48 -5.72
N VAL A 109 30.72 -21.68 -6.66
CA VAL A 109 31.18 -20.31 -6.44
C VAL A 109 30.27 -19.39 -7.23
N ALA A 110 29.48 -18.57 -6.54
CA ALA A 110 28.61 -17.58 -7.13
C ALA A 110 29.26 -16.19 -7.07
N GLU A 111 29.38 -15.54 -8.22
CA GLU A 111 29.77 -14.14 -8.36
C GLU A 111 28.55 -13.26 -8.08
N LEU A 112 28.67 -12.32 -7.14
CA LEU A 112 27.56 -11.47 -6.71
C LEU A 112 27.66 -10.09 -7.35
N ARG A 113 26.50 -9.56 -7.73
CA ARG A 113 26.29 -8.15 -8.14
C ARG A 113 25.94 -7.23 -6.97
N THR A 114 25.93 -7.75 -5.76
CA THR A 114 25.49 -7.02 -4.55
C THR A 114 26.56 -7.09 -3.47
N ASP A 115 26.64 -6.04 -2.64
CA ASP A 115 27.55 -5.98 -1.49
C ASP A 115 27.03 -6.76 -0.28
N LYS A 116 25.78 -7.21 -0.31
CA LYS A 116 25.15 -7.98 0.77
C LYS A 116 25.01 -9.43 0.36
N LEU A 117 25.14 -10.32 1.34
CA LEU A 117 24.87 -11.76 1.14
C LEU A 117 23.38 -11.94 0.76
N PRO A 118 23.08 -12.42 -0.47
CA PRO A 118 21.71 -12.70 -0.86
C PRO A 118 21.22 -13.97 -0.17
N GLN A 119 19.91 -14.07 0.02
CA GLN A 119 19.32 -15.34 0.42
C GLN A 119 19.20 -16.25 -0.79
N LEU A 120 19.79 -17.43 -0.68
CA LEU A 120 19.75 -18.46 -1.70
C LEU A 120 18.80 -19.57 -1.25
N TYR A 121 17.91 -19.98 -2.15
CA TYR A 121 16.98 -21.08 -1.92
C TYR A 121 17.30 -22.22 -2.86
N LEU A 122 17.27 -23.42 -2.35
CA LEU A 122 17.34 -24.63 -3.15
C LEU A 122 15.94 -25.22 -3.29
N TRP A 123 15.44 -25.29 -4.51
CA TRP A 123 14.11 -25.77 -4.83
C TRP A 123 14.16 -27.00 -5.74
N GLU A 124 13.18 -27.85 -5.57
CA GLU A 124 12.81 -28.83 -6.58
C GLU A 124 12.05 -28.11 -7.72
N PRO A 125 12.33 -28.42 -9.00
CA PRO A 125 11.72 -27.69 -10.14
C PRO A 125 10.19 -27.67 -10.10
N ASP A 126 9.54 -28.81 -9.82
CA ASP A 126 8.08 -28.89 -9.78
C ASP A 126 7.50 -28.13 -8.56
N ALA A 127 8.10 -28.29 -7.38
CA ALA A 127 7.69 -27.53 -6.20
C ALA A 127 7.85 -26.02 -6.37
N TYR A 128 8.89 -25.59 -7.06
CA TYR A 128 9.07 -24.18 -7.41
C TYR A 128 7.99 -23.67 -8.36
N LYS A 129 7.66 -24.45 -9.39
CA LYS A 129 6.60 -24.14 -10.35
C LYS A 129 5.25 -24.02 -9.65
N ASP A 130 4.93 -24.94 -8.77
CA ASP A 130 3.67 -24.92 -7.98
C ASP A 130 3.61 -23.70 -7.06
N LYS A 131 4.72 -23.36 -6.40
CA LYS A 131 4.82 -22.13 -5.60
C LYS A 131 4.57 -20.88 -6.46
N VAL A 132 5.20 -20.78 -7.62
CA VAL A 132 5.03 -19.64 -8.53
C VAL A 132 3.60 -19.54 -9.03
N ASN A 133 2.96 -20.65 -9.39
CA ASN A 133 1.57 -20.68 -9.84
C ASN A 133 0.61 -20.24 -8.72
N SER A 134 0.76 -20.78 -7.51
CA SER A 134 -0.05 -20.41 -6.35
C SER A 134 0.11 -18.95 -5.98
N PHE A 135 1.34 -18.44 -6.06
CA PHE A 135 1.62 -17.03 -5.80
C PHE A 135 1.03 -16.11 -6.88
N THR A 136 1.10 -16.52 -8.14
CA THR A 136 0.49 -15.78 -9.27
C THR A 136 -1.03 -15.69 -9.13
N LEU A 137 -1.68 -16.78 -8.70
CA LEU A 137 -3.13 -16.77 -8.42
C LEU A 137 -3.45 -15.77 -7.28
N TYR A 138 -2.70 -15.83 -6.18
CA TYR A 138 -2.86 -14.88 -5.08
C TYR A 138 -2.68 -13.42 -5.54
N GLN A 139 -1.63 -13.14 -6.31
CA GLN A 139 -1.39 -11.81 -6.88
C GLN A 139 -2.57 -11.33 -7.74
N GLY A 140 -3.10 -12.20 -8.60
CA GLY A 140 -4.27 -11.90 -9.43
C GLY A 140 -5.50 -11.52 -8.61
N ILE A 141 -5.77 -12.26 -7.53
CA ILE A 141 -6.89 -11.98 -6.62
C ILE A 141 -6.70 -10.63 -5.94
N VAL A 142 -5.52 -10.35 -5.37
CA VAL A 142 -5.23 -9.10 -4.66
C VAL A 142 -5.31 -7.89 -5.58
N ILE A 143 -4.74 -7.97 -6.80
CA ILE A 143 -4.82 -6.90 -7.81
C ILE A 143 -6.28 -6.72 -8.25
N GLY A 144 -7.02 -7.81 -8.47
CA GLY A 144 -8.42 -7.76 -8.89
C GLY A 144 -9.31 -7.06 -7.86
N ILE A 145 -9.17 -7.42 -6.58
CA ILE A 145 -9.90 -6.76 -5.48
C ILE A 145 -9.51 -5.29 -5.36
N SER A 146 -8.21 -4.96 -5.44
CA SER A 146 -7.73 -3.57 -5.38
C SER A 146 -8.26 -2.75 -6.55
N GLY A 147 -8.27 -3.30 -7.76
CA GLY A 147 -8.79 -2.65 -8.97
C GLY A 147 -10.30 -2.40 -8.88
N LEU A 148 -11.07 -3.40 -8.45
CA LEU A 148 -12.50 -3.25 -8.23
C LEU A 148 -12.80 -2.16 -7.19
N LEU A 149 -12.06 -2.14 -6.09
CA LEU A 149 -12.21 -1.14 -5.03
C LEU A 149 -11.88 0.27 -5.54
N ALA A 150 -10.79 0.44 -6.29
CA ALA A 150 -10.43 1.72 -6.90
C ALA A 150 -11.52 2.22 -7.86
N LEU A 151 -12.10 1.34 -8.69
CA LEU A 151 -13.21 1.67 -9.57
C LEU A 151 -14.48 2.08 -8.80
N VAL A 152 -14.88 1.32 -7.78
CA VAL A 152 -16.06 1.62 -6.95
C VAL A 152 -15.90 2.98 -6.28
N LEU A 153 -14.74 3.28 -5.70
CA LEU A 153 -14.49 4.58 -5.05
C LEU A 153 -14.44 5.73 -6.08
N THR A 154 -13.98 5.46 -7.30
CA THR A 154 -14.02 6.45 -8.39
C THR A 154 -15.46 6.74 -8.81
N ILE A 155 -16.33 5.72 -8.91
CA ILE A 155 -17.77 5.92 -9.19
C ILE A 155 -18.42 6.75 -8.08
N LEU A 156 -18.13 6.45 -6.82
CA LEU A 156 -18.62 7.24 -5.69
C LEU A 156 -18.15 8.69 -5.74
N PHE A 157 -16.90 8.93 -6.16
CA PHE A 157 -16.39 10.28 -6.39
C PHE A 157 -17.19 11.04 -7.44
N VAL A 158 -17.53 10.41 -8.57
CA VAL A 158 -18.29 11.05 -9.64
C VAL A 158 -19.72 11.41 -9.18
N VAL A 159 -20.33 10.57 -8.33
CA VAL A 159 -21.72 10.73 -7.84
C VAL A 159 -21.84 11.72 -6.68
N LYS A 160 -20.81 11.82 -5.84
CA LYS A 160 -20.84 12.62 -4.61
C LYS A 160 -19.81 13.75 -4.65
N GLY A 161 -20.22 14.99 -4.43
CA GLY A 161 -19.39 16.20 -4.53
C GLY A 161 -18.46 16.50 -3.33
N SER A 162 -18.32 15.60 -2.37
CA SER A 162 -17.46 15.82 -1.19
C SER A 162 -16.02 15.42 -1.45
N ILE A 163 -15.05 16.22 -0.99
CA ILE A 163 -13.59 16.03 -1.14
C ILE A 163 -13.08 14.68 -0.60
N MET A 164 -13.77 14.06 0.36
CA MET A 164 -13.33 12.77 0.91
C MET A 164 -13.40 11.62 -0.10
N PHE A 165 -14.33 11.66 -1.07
CA PHE A 165 -14.46 10.60 -2.08
C PHE A 165 -13.30 10.57 -3.07
N PRO A 166 -12.88 11.72 -3.68
CA PRO A 166 -11.68 11.71 -4.52
C PRO A 166 -10.41 11.36 -3.73
N ALA A 167 -10.32 11.75 -2.45
CA ALA A 167 -9.18 11.37 -1.61
C ALA A 167 -9.13 9.85 -1.36
N ALA A 168 -10.27 9.22 -1.08
CA ALA A 168 -10.35 7.75 -0.93
C ALA A 168 -10.07 7.02 -2.24
N ALA A 169 -10.59 7.52 -3.38
CA ALA A 169 -10.29 6.97 -4.69
C ALA A 169 -8.79 7.09 -5.02
N ALA A 170 -8.18 8.24 -4.78
CA ALA A 170 -6.74 8.45 -4.99
C ALA A 170 -5.89 7.49 -4.15
N LEU A 171 -6.26 7.25 -2.89
CA LEU A 171 -5.59 6.27 -2.04
C LEU A 171 -5.73 4.85 -2.59
N ALA A 172 -6.92 4.45 -3.05
CA ALA A 172 -7.13 3.11 -3.63
C ALA A 172 -6.34 2.91 -4.92
N TRP A 173 -6.26 3.92 -5.80
CA TRP A 173 -5.41 3.88 -6.99
C TRP A 173 -3.93 3.84 -6.63
N ALA A 174 -3.48 4.59 -5.63
CA ALA A 174 -2.10 4.57 -5.16
C ALA A 174 -1.71 3.17 -4.65
N VAL A 175 -2.59 2.51 -3.88
CA VAL A 175 -2.39 1.14 -3.40
C VAL A 175 -2.36 0.15 -4.57
N LEU A 176 -3.26 0.26 -5.53
CA LEU A 176 -3.29 -0.60 -6.72
C LEU A 176 -1.98 -0.49 -7.51
N VAL A 177 -1.51 0.74 -7.76
CA VAL A 177 -0.24 0.97 -8.48
C VAL A 177 0.93 0.41 -7.70
N TYR A 178 1.01 0.68 -6.39
CA TYR A 178 2.07 0.20 -5.51
C TYR A 178 2.15 -1.34 -5.48
N ILE A 179 1.02 -2.02 -5.28
CA ILE A 179 0.96 -3.49 -5.28
C ILE A 179 1.33 -4.06 -6.64
N GLY A 180 0.89 -3.43 -7.72
CA GLY A 180 1.24 -3.85 -9.08
C GLY A 180 2.74 -3.74 -9.38
N VAL A 181 3.44 -2.73 -8.82
CA VAL A 181 4.90 -2.62 -8.88
C VAL A 181 5.55 -3.72 -8.05
N ASP A 182 5.09 -3.90 -6.81
CA ASP A 182 5.68 -4.89 -5.88
C ASP A 182 5.55 -6.33 -6.40
N PHE A 183 4.44 -6.65 -7.05
CA PHE A 183 4.21 -7.94 -7.71
C PHE A 183 4.90 -8.08 -9.07
N GLY A 184 5.57 -7.03 -9.58
CA GLY A 184 6.17 -7.04 -10.91
C GLY A 184 5.15 -7.07 -12.06
N PHE A 185 3.88 -6.75 -11.79
CA PHE A 185 2.82 -6.73 -12.80
C PHE A 185 3.06 -5.65 -13.84
N TRP A 186 3.37 -4.43 -13.41
CA TRP A 186 3.63 -3.32 -14.34
C TRP A 186 4.91 -3.52 -15.15
N GLY A 187 5.92 -4.18 -14.56
CA GLY A 187 7.14 -4.55 -15.29
C GLY A 187 6.86 -5.42 -16.50
N LYS A 188 5.91 -6.37 -16.37
CA LYS A 188 5.51 -7.27 -17.49
C LYS A 188 4.61 -6.56 -18.50
N VAL A 189 3.69 -5.69 -18.06
CA VAL A 189 2.72 -5.02 -18.95
C VAL A 189 3.36 -3.89 -19.73
N LEU A 190 4.28 -3.14 -19.12
CA LEU A 190 4.89 -1.93 -19.68
C LEU A 190 6.33 -2.16 -20.13
N ASP A 191 6.85 -3.40 -20.07
CA ASP A 191 8.25 -3.76 -20.39
C ASP A 191 9.27 -2.81 -19.73
N MET A 192 9.10 -2.59 -18.43
CA MET A 192 9.92 -1.66 -17.68
C MET A 192 11.30 -2.24 -17.38
N SER A 193 12.34 -1.40 -17.49
CA SER A 193 13.68 -1.77 -17.06
C SER A 193 13.74 -1.89 -15.52
N ASN A 194 14.66 -2.72 -15.01
CA ASN A 194 14.86 -2.91 -13.56
C ASN A 194 15.13 -1.58 -12.81
N ASN A 195 15.75 -0.62 -13.46
CA ASN A 195 15.97 0.69 -12.86
C ASN A 195 14.68 1.52 -12.77
N ALA A 196 13.83 1.47 -13.81
CA ALA A 196 12.53 2.11 -13.79
C ALA A 196 11.64 1.51 -12.69
N GLU A 197 11.64 0.19 -12.52
CA GLU A 197 10.87 -0.49 -11.47
C GLU A 197 11.27 -0.01 -10.07
N ARG A 198 12.56 0.20 -9.81
CA ARG A 198 13.05 0.74 -8.53
C ARG A 198 12.55 2.17 -8.27
N VAL A 199 12.60 3.02 -9.29
CA VAL A 199 12.09 4.39 -9.23
C VAL A 199 10.59 4.40 -8.95
N TRP A 200 9.82 3.58 -9.67
CA TRP A 200 8.38 3.47 -9.48
C TRP A 200 8.01 2.94 -8.09
N ARG A 201 8.79 2.00 -7.54
CA ARG A 201 8.59 1.49 -6.18
C ARG A 201 8.80 2.58 -5.15
N ALA A 202 9.90 3.33 -5.24
CA ALA A 202 10.20 4.44 -4.33
C ALA A 202 9.18 5.58 -4.44
N ALA A 203 8.81 5.97 -5.66
CA ALA A 203 7.78 6.97 -5.90
C ALA A 203 6.41 6.51 -5.38
N GLY A 204 6.07 5.23 -5.57
CA GLY A 204 4.83 4.63 -5.07
C GLY A 204 4.69 4.71 -3.56
N GLU A 205 5.77 4.46 -2.80
CA GLU A 205 5.76 4.60 -1.33
C GLU A 205 5.52 6.05 -0.90
N ALA A 206 6.12 7.03 -1.58
CA ALA A 206 5.88 8.46 -1.31
C ALA A 206 4.44 8.88 -1.67
N ILE A 207 3.92 8.42 -2.81
CA ILE A 207 2.54 8.68 -3.24
C ILE A 207 1.54 8.03 -2.27
N LEU A 208 1.82 6.82 -1.79
CA LEU A 208 0.99 6.13 -0.80
C LEU A 208 0.89 6.94 0.50
N ALA A 209 2.02 7.43 1.02
CA ALA A 209 2.04 8.28 2.20
C ALA A 209 1.28 9.61 1.96
N ALA A 210 1.44 10.22 0.79
CA ALA A 210 0.76 11.46 0.43
C ALA A 210 -0.77 11.28 0.33
N THR A 211 -1.22 10.23 -0.36
CA THR A 211 -2.66 9.95 -0.51
C THR A 211 -3.32 9.57 0.80
N LEU A 212 -2.62 8.85 1.68
CA LEU A 212 -3.10 8.55 3.03
C LEU A 212 -3.26 9.84 3.88
N LEU A 213 -2.30 10.76 3.80
CA LEU A 213 -2.39 12.06 4.48
C LEU A 213 -3.54 12.91 3.93
N VAL A 214 -3.71 12.97 2.60
CA VAL A 214 -4.83 13.66 1.95
C VAL A 214 -6.17 13.07 2.39
N PHE A 215 -6.27 11.74 2.43
CA PHE A 215 -7.48 11.08 2.89
C PHE A 215 -7.81 11.44 4.34
N LEU A 216 -6.85 11.37 5.25
CA LEU A 216 -7.04 11.74 6.65
C LEU A 216 -7.52 13.19 6.79
N PHE A 217 -6.87 14.12 6.08
CA PHE A 217 -7.23 15.53 6.08
C PHE A 217 -8.66 15.76 5.56
N ALA A 218 -8.99 15.14 4.43
CA ALA A 218 -10.30 15.30 3.78
C ALA A 218 -11.44 14.65 4.58
N TYR A 219 -11.22 13.44 5.11
CA TYR A 219 -12.23 12.71 5.87
C TYR A 219 -12.57 13.39 7.19
N LEU A 220 -11.56 13.82 7.95
CA LEU A 220 -11.76 14.52 9.23
C LEU A 220 -12.10 16.00 9.03
N ASN A 221 -12.05 16.52 7.80
CA ASN A 221 -12.30 17.93 7.47
C ASN A 221 -11.49 18.88 8.37
N LEU A 222 -10.17 18.61 8.49
CA LEU A 222 -9.27 19.27 9.43
C LEU A 222 -9.18 20.78 9.23
N SER A 223 -9.49 21.30 8.06
CA SER A 223 -9.53 22.75 7.77
C SER A 223 -10.54 23.51 8.63
N ARG A 224 -11.61 22.84 9.08
CA ARG A 224 -12.63 23.44 9.96
C ARG A 224 -12.19 23.61 11.42
N TRP A 225 -11.20 22.81 11.85
CA TRP A 225 -10.72 22.84 13.23
C TRP A 225 -9.73 23.97 13.46
N HIS A 226 -8.73 24.06 12.59
CA HIS A 226 -7.72 25.11 12.68
C HIS A 226 -6.95 25.25 11.36
N VAL A 227 -6.69 26.48 10.92
CA VAL A 227 -5.94 26.80 9.70
C VAL A 227 -4.53 26.18 9.70
N ARG A 228 -3.91 26.01 10.88
CA ARG A 228 -2.57 25.38 10.99
C ARG A 228 -2.53 23.96 10.46
N TYR A 229 -3.61 23.17 10.59
CA TYR A 229 -3.64 21.82 10.03
C TYR A 229 -3.52 21.81 8.52
N ALA A 230 -4.13 22.78 7.84
CA ALA A 230 -3.98 22.92 6.39
C ALA A 230 -2.53 23.26 5.99
N HIS A 231 -1.87 24.19 6.69
CA HIS A 231 -0.47 24.53 6.40
C HIS A 231 0.49 23.36 6.65
N ILE A 232 0.32 22.62 7.77
CA ILE A 232 1.13 21.44 8.07
C ILE A 232 0.92 20.38 6.98
N THR A 233 -0.33 20.12 6.59
CA THR A 233 -0.64 19.13 5.54
C THR A 233 -0.03 19.53 4.20
N VAL A 234 -0.17 20.78 3.77
CA VAL A 234 0.42 21.29 2.52
C VAL A 234 1.94 21.20 2.57
N GLY A 235 2.57 21.61 3.67
CA GLY A 235 4.02 21.49 3.84
C GLY A 235 4.49 20.04 3.75
N TRP A 236 3.78 19.12 4.39
CA TRP A 236 4.11 17.68 4.33
C TRP A 236 3.89 17.09 2.93
N LEU A 237 2.80 17.47 2.24
CA LEU A 237 2.55 17.05 0.86
C LEU A 237 3.63 17.59 -0.11
N THR A 238 4.07 18.82 0.06
CA THR A 238 5.19 19.39 -0.72
C THR A 238 6.48 18.60 -0.48
N PHE A 239 6.75 18.24 0.77
CA PHE A 239 7.88 17.39 1.13
C PHE A 239 7.77 15.99 0.49
N LEU A 240 6.62 15.32 0.58
CA LEU A 240 6.40 14.02 -0.06
C LEU A 240 6.48 14.11 -1.59
N GLY A 241 5.98 15.19 -2.19
CA GLY A 241 6.15 15.47 -3.61
C GLY A 241 7.62 15.62 -4.02
N SER A 242 8.45 16.23 -3.18
CA SER A 242 9.90 16.32 -3.43
C SER A 242 10.59 14.94 -3.36
N LEU A 243 10.07 14.00 -2.56
CA LEU A 243 10.60 12.63 -2.53
C LEU A 243 10.31 11.88 -3.82
N VAL A 244 9.16 12.14 -4.49
CA VAL A 244 8.89 11.57 -5.82
C VAL A 244 9.93 12.05 -6.83
N ALA A 245 10.31 13.32 -6.78
CA ALA A 245 11.40 13.84 -7.62
C ALA A 245 12.77 13.26 -7.22
N LEU A 246 13.03 13.11 -5.92
CA LEU A 246 14.27 12.50 -5.42
C LEU A 246 14.39 11.03 -5.84
N ALA A 247 13.28 10.28 -5.98
CA ALA A 247 13.28 8.89 -6.42
C ALA A 247 13.91 8.70 -7.81
N LEU A 248 13.93 9.73 -8.67
CA LEU A 248 14.58 9.68 -9.96
C LEU A 248 16.12 9.64 -9.84
N PHE A 249 16.68 10.21 -8.76
CA PHE A 249 18.11 10.31 -8.55
C PHE A 249 18.63 9.25 -7.57
N ASP A 250 17.95 9.10 -6.43
CA ASP A 250 18.28 8.11 -5.40
C ASP A 250 16.99 7.45 -4.87
N PRO A 251 16.53 6.37 -5.52
CA PRO A 251 15.32 5.68 -5.12
C PRO A 251 15.40 5.07 -3.72
N ALA A 252 16.59 4.66 -3.24
CA ALA A 252 16.73 4.04 -1.93
C ALA A 252 16.50 5.05 -0.80
N VAL A 253 17.10 6.24 -0.90
CA VAL A 253 16.91 7.32 0.08
C VAL A 253 15.46 7.81 0.05
N ALA A 254 14.90 8.03 -1.13
CA ALA A 254 13.51 8.49 -1.28
C ALA A 254 12.52 7.51 -0.63
N SER A 255 12.67 6.21 -0.90
CA SER A 255 11.86 5.15 -0.30
C SER A 255 12.03 5.09 1.23
N GLY A 256 13.26 5.14 1.74
CA GLY A 256 13.53 5.12 3.18
C GLY A 256 12.81 6.26 3.92
N ILE A 257 12.91 7.49 3.40
CA ILE A 257 12.25 8.66 3.98
C ILE A 257 10.72 8.55 3.85
N ALA A 258 10.21 8.04 2.71
CA ALA A 258 8.78 7.82 2.51
C ALA A 258 8.21 6.81 3.52
N ARG A 259 8.92 5.72 3.81
CA ARG A 259 8.54 4.74 4.84
C ARG A 259 8.47 5.35 6.24
N ILE A 260 9.46 6.18 6.61
CA ILE A 260 9.41 6.90 7.89
C ILE A 260 8.22 7.85 7.92
N SER A 261 7.95 8.58 6.84
CA SER A 261 6.79 9.46 6.74
C SER A 261 5.47 8.70 6.88
N LEU A 262 5.36 7.51 6.29
CA LEU A 262 4.18 6.65 6.45
C LEU A 262 3.96 6.23 7.91
N VAL A 263 5.04 5.83 8.60
CA VAL A 263 5.00 5.51 10.04
C VAL A 263 4.51 6.73 10.85
N LEU A 264 5.07 7.90 10.60
CA LEU A 264 4.68 9.13 11.29
C LEU A 264 3.21 9.50 11.02
N ILE A 265 2.73 9.38 9.79
CA ILE A 265 1.32 9.63 9.42
C ILE A 265 0.41 8.63 10.12
N ALA A 266 0.78 7.35 10.21
CA ALA A 266 -0.02 6.34 10.88
C ALA A 266 -0.17 6.63 12.38
N PHE A 267 0.93 6.89 13.08
CA PHE A 267 0.90 7.14 14.54
C PHE A 267 0.31 8.52 14.89
N ALA A 268 0.74 9.58 14.20
CA ALA A 268 0.21 10.92 14.42
C ALA A 268 -1.28 11.01 14.05
N GLY A 269 -1.66 10.36 12.95
CA GLY A 269 -3.05 10.24 12.52
C GLY A 269 -3.90 9.51 13.55
N PHE A 270 -3.41 8.39 14.10
CA PHE A 270 -4.11 7.66 15.16
C PHE A 270 -4.30 8.53 16.42
N ALA A 271 -3.24 9.18 16.87
CA ALA A 271 -3.32 10.08 18.02
C ALA A 271 -4.33 11.22 17.79
N LEU A 272 -4.33 11.80 16.58
CA LEU A 272 -5.28 12.84 16.20
C LEU A 272 -6.73 12.32 16.18
N ILE A 273 -6.96 11.13 15.62
CA ILE A 273 -8.29 10.49 15.58
C ILE A 273 -8.81 10.25 16.99
N VAL A 274 -7.98 9.69 17.89
CA VAL A 274 -8.35 9.46 19.28
C VAL A 274 -8.65 10.80 19.98
N TYR A 275 -7.81 11.81 19.78
CA TYR A 275 -8.03 13.15 20.34
C TYR A 275 -9.37 13.74 19.89
N LEU A 276 -9.66 13.72 18.60
CA LEU A 276 -10.92 14.25 18.05
C LEU A 276 -12.15 13.44 18.53
N SER A 277 -12.01 12.12 18.65
CA SER A 277 -13.05 11.24 19.17
C SER A 277 -13.43 11.60 20.61
N THR A 278 -12.45 11.88 21.47
CA THR A 278 -12.70 12.30 22.87
C THR A 278 -13.34 13.69 22.97
N HIS A 279 -13.24 14.51 21.92
CA HIS A 279 -13.88 15.83 21.83
C HIS A 279 -15.23 15.81 21.10
N GLY A 280 -15.85 14.63 20.95
CA GLY A 280 -17.21 14.49 20.44
C GLY A 280 -17.33 14.56 18.92
N PHE A 281 -16.26 14.22 18.18
CA PHE A 281 -16.32 14.19 16.73
C PHE A 281 -16.64 12.79 16.19
N ASP A 282 -17.91 12.52 15.91
CA ASP A 282 -18.44 11.19 15.53
C ASP A 282 -17.72 10.55 14.34
N ARG A 283 -17.30 11.36 13.37
CA ARG A 283 -16.54 10.84 12.20
C ARG A 283 -15.21 10.20 12.61
N ALA A 284 -14.55 10.74 13.63
CA ALA A 284 -13.30 10.19 14.11
C ALA A 284 -13.50 8.80 14.74
N VAL A 285 -14.63 8.59 15.44
CA VAL A 285 -14.97 7.29 16.05
C VAL A 285 -15.03 6.18 14.99
N LEU A 286 -15.67 6.45 13.87
CA LEU A 286 -15.79 5.46 12.77
C LEU A 286 -14.44 5.08 12.16
N LEU A 287 -13.45 5.95 12.25
CA LEU A 287 -12.12 5.71 11.67
C LEU A 287 -11.17 4.97 12.63
N ILE A 288 -11.47 4.92 13.94
CA ILE A 288 -10.62 4.29 14.95
C ILE A 288 -10.24 2.84 14.58
N PRO A 289 -11.18 1.93 14.27
CA PRO A 289 -10.84 0.54 14.01
C PRO A 289 -9.90 0.39 12.81
N THR A 290 -10.19 1.12 11.73
CA THR A 290 -9.38 1.08 10.50
C THR A 290 -7.99 1.63 10.72
N TRP A 291 -7.88 2.75 11.46
CA TRP A 291 -6.58 3.36 11.73
C TRP A 291 -5.75 2.59 12.76
N PHE A 292 -6.40 1.95 13.72
CA PHE A 292 -5.75 1.01 14.63
C PHE A 292 -5.14 -0.16 13.85
N LEU A 293 -5.89 -0.74 12.90
CA LEU A 293 -5.38 -1.79 12.03
C LEU A 293 -4.19 -1.30 11.16
N LEU A 294 -4.24 -0.05 10.68
CA LEU A 294 -3.12 0.56 9.97
C LEU A 294 -1.87 0.66 10.85
N VAL A 295 -2.00 1.07 12.11
CA VAL A 295 -0.87 1.13 13.07
C VAL A 295 -0.29 -0.27 13.30
N VAL A 296 -1.14 -1.27 13.52
CA VAL A 296 -0.70 -2.67 13.67
C VAL A 296 0.02 -3.15 12.40
N TRP A 297 -0.51 -2.82 11.22
CA TRP A 297 0.11 -3.15 9.94
C TRP A 297 1.48 -2.48 9.79
N VAL A 298 1.60 -1.20 10.14
CA VAL A 298 2.88 -0.45 10.09
C VAL A 298 3.92 -1.08 11.02
N ILE A 299 3.51 -1.50 12.23
CA ILE A 299 4.40 -2.19 13.17
C ILE A 299 4.86 -3.53 12.57
N ALA A 300 3.94 -4.33 12.04
CA ALA A 300 4.26 -5.61 11.41
C ALA A 300 5.19 -5.44 10.19
N ALA A 301 4.92 -4.43 9.35
CA ALA A 301 5.79 -4.07 8.24
C ALA A 301 7.19 -3.64 8.71
N GLY A 302 7.27 -2.82 9.75
CA GLY A 302 8.54 -2.40 10.36
C GLY A 302 9.36 -3.57 10.89
N MET A 303 8.73 -4.51 11.59
CA MET A 303 9.38 -5.74 12.08
C MET A 303 9.89 -6.60 10.92
N THR A 304 9.12 -6.72 9.85
CA THR A 304 9.49 -7.48 8.66
C THR A 304 10.66 -6.84 7.92
N VAL A 305 10.58 -5.53 7.69
CA VAL A 305 11.65 -4.73 7.06
C VAL A 305 12.93 -4.74 7.90
N GLY A 306 12.80 -4.75 9.22
CA GLY A 306 13.93 -4.88 10.16
C GLY A 306 14.52 -6.29 10.26
N GLY A 307 13.89 -7.30 9.66
CA GLY A 307 14.37 -8.69 9.66
C GLY A 307 14.06 -9.47 10.94
N SER A 308 13.20 -8.94 11.83
CA SER A 308 12.77 -9.65 13.05
C SER A 308 11.81 -10.79 12.72
N VAL A 309 11.09 -10.69 11.60
CA VAL A 309 10.19 -11.72 11.08
C VAL A 309 10.69 -12.14 9.70
N THR A 310 11.14 -13.39 9.57
CA THR A 310 11.83 -13.89 8.36
C THR A 310 11.00 -14.86 7.51
N ASN A 311 9.71 -15.02 7.81
CA ASN A 311 8.85 -15.94 7.09
C ASN A 311 8.45 -15.36 5.71
N ASP A 312 8.52 -16.19 4.66
CA ASP A 312 8.16 -15.84 3.27
C ASP A 312 6.68 -15.48 3.08
N ILE A 313 5.80 -15.96 3.97
CA ILE A 313 4.35 -15.69 3.92
C ILE A 313 4.03 -14.24 4.35
N VAL A 314 4.88 -13.62 5.16
CA VAL A 314 4.61 -12.31 5.75
C VAL A 314 4.58 -11.20 4.70
N GLY A 315 5.45 -11.24 3.69
CA GLY A 315 5.46 -10.27 2.59
C GLY A 315 4.10 -10.21 1.86
N PRO A 316 3.60 -11.33 1.30
CA PRO A 316 2.28 -11.40 0.70
C PRO A 316 1.15 -11.01 1.66
N ALA A 317 1.21 -11.44 2.92
CA ALA A 317 0.20 -11.10 3.93
C ALA A 317 0.13 -9.59 4.21
N LEU A 318 1.28 -8.89 4.23
CA LEU A 318 1.31 -7.43 4.39
C LEU A 318 0.66 -6.72 3.21
N LEU A 319 0.90 -7.16 1.97
CA LEU A 319 0.27 -6.58 0.78
C LEU A 319 -1.24 -6.81 0.79
N GLY A 320 -1.70 -8.02 1.11
CA GLY A 320 -3.11 -8.30 1.31
C GLY A 320 -3.73 -7.49 2.46
N GLY A 321 -3.00 -7.30 3.55
CA GLY A 321 -3.40 -6.47 4.69
C GLY A 321 -3.59 -5.00 4.30
N LEU A 322 -2.72 -4.47 3.44
CA LEU A 322 -2.87 -3.10 2.91
C LEU A 322 -4.16 -2.95 2.10
N VAL A 323 -4.50 -3.93 1.25
CA VAL A 323 -5.77 -3.94 0.51
C VAL A 323 -6.96 -4.00 1.46
N LEU A 324 -6.89 -4.83 2.50
CA LEU A 324 -7.93 -4.92 3.53
C LEU A 324 -8.15 -3.56 4.23
N ILE A 325 -7.09 -2.85 4.57
CA ILE A 325 -7.17 -1.51 5.18
C ILE A 325 -7.91 -0.54 4.24
N VAL A 326 -7.53 -0.52 2.96
CA VAL A 326 -8.20 0.36 1.98
C VAL A 326 -9.66 -0.05 1.76
N MET A 327 -9.96 -1.35 1.82
CA MET A 327 -11.34 -1.85 1.77
C MET A 327 -12.17 -1.36 2.97
N LEU A 328 -11.61 -1.37 4.18
CA LEU A 328 -12.26 -0.83 5.38
C LEU A 328 -12.44 0.70 5.28
N ILE A 329 -11.46 1.41 4.73
CA ILE A 329 -11.58 2.84 4.41
C ILE A 329 -12.75 3.06 3.44
N GLY A 330 -12.80 2.28 2.36
CA GLY A 330 -13.88 2.33 1.38
C GLY A 330 -15.25 2.08 2.01
N PHE A 331 -15.35 1.08 2.89
CA PHE A 331 -16.57 0.79 3.64
C PHE A 331 -16.98 1.96 4.55
N THR A 332 -16.04 2.56 5.28
CA THR A 332 -16.29 3.72 6.14
C THR A 332 -16.79 4.92 5.32
N VAL A 333 -16.18 5.17 4.17
CA VAL A 333 -16.59 6.23 3.23
C VAL A 333 -17.97 5.93 2.64
N MET A 334 -18.25 4.68 2.29
CA MET A 334 -19.54 4.24 1.78
C MET A 334 -20.65 4.37 2.82
N GLN A 335 -20.40 3.95 4.07
CA GLN A 335 -21.36 4.19 5.15
C GLN A 335 -21.71 5.68 5.29
N HIS A 336 -20.72 6.56 5.21
CA HIS A 336 -20.98 7.99 5.25
C HIS A 336 -21.78 8.49 4.03
N ALA A 337 -21.53 7.93 2.84
CA ALA A 337 -22.28 8.28 1.62
C ALA A 337 -23.75 7.90 1.72
N PHE A 338 -24.05 6.75 2.31
CA PHE A 338 -25.42 6.23 2.43
C PHE A 338 -26.12 6.67 3.71
N ALA A 339 -25.40 6.91 4.80
CA ALA A 339 -25.98 7.56 5.99
C ALA A 339 -26.50 8.98 5.66
N GLY A 340 -25.80 9.69 4.74
CA GLY A 340 -26.31 10.95 4.19
C GLY A 340 -27.53 10.79 3.25
N GLY A 341 -27.76 9.62 2.66
CA GLY A 341 -28.93 9.32 1.79
C GLY A 341 -30.19 8.91 2.57
N GLY A 342 -30.00 8.35 3.79
CA GLY A 342 -31.10 8.17 4.74
C GLY A 342 -31.46 9.46 5.49
N ALA A 343 -30.62 10.49 5.39
CA ALA A 343 -30.84 11.80 6.00
C ALA A 343 -31.81 12.71 5.21
N THR A 344 -32.37 12.28 4.07
CA THR A 344 -33.60 12.93 3.58
C THR A 344 -34.76 12.66 4.52
N THR A 345 -34.80 11.48 5.19
CA THR A 345 -35.68 11.25 6.34
C THR A 345 -35.15 11.90 7.63
N GLY A 346 -33.81 12.03 7.80
CA GLY A 346 -33.18 12.66 8.96
C GLY A 346 -33.13 14.19 8.89
N ILE A 347 -33.08 14.78 7.70
CA ILE A 347 -33.19 16.24 7.53
C ILE A 347 -34.62 16.68 7.85
N VAL A 348 -35.62 15.91 7.42
CA VAL A 348 -37.02 16.15 7.82
C VAL A 348 -37.16 15.95 9.33
N SER A 349 -36.54 14.91 9.93
CA SER A 349 -36.58 14.71 11.40
C SER A 349 -35.75 15.73 12.18
N ASP A 350 -34.67 16.27 11.62
CA ASP A 350 -33.86 17.30 12.29
C ASP A 350 -34.51 18.68 12.15
N ILE A 351 -35.16 18.95 11.01
CA ILE A 351 -36.02 20.11 10.82
C ILE A 351 -37.26 19.99 11.71
N GLU A 352 -37.91 18.82 11.79
CA GLU A 352 -39.01 18.56 12.70
C GLU A 352 -38.60 18.65 14.17
N ARG A 353 -37.42 18.13 14.55
CA ARG A 353 -36.88 18.28 15.94
C ARG A 353 -36.54 19.72 16.27
N ARG A 354 -35.94 20.46 15.33
CA ARG A 354 -35.70 21.91 15.49
C ARG A 354 -37.01 22.69 15.52
N ALA A 355 -37.97 22.34 14.67
CA ALA A 355 -39.30 22.90 14.68
C ALA A 355 -40.04 22.60 16.00
N LEU A 356 -39.97 21.35 16.50
CA LEU A 356 -40.55 20.98 17.81
C LEU A 356 -39.83 21.65 18.98
N ALA A 357 -38.52 21.84 18.92
CA ALA A 357 -37.76 22.57 19.96
C ALA A 357 -38.09 24.07 19.97
N LEU A 358 -38.34 24.64 18.79
CA LEU A 358 -38.74 26.07 18.66
C LEU A 358 -40.21 26.29 18.90
N THR A 359 -41.12 25.35 18.59
CA THR A 359 -42.53 25.41 18.97
C THR A 359 -42.73 25.28 20.47
N GLY A 360 -41.80 24.62 21.18
CA GLY A 360 -41.78 24.62 22.67
C GLY A 360 -41.42 25.97 23.29
N SER A 361 -40.78 26.89 22.54
CA SER A 361 -40.49 28.28 22.98
C SER A 361 -41.60 29.27 22.65
N GLY A 362 -42.61 28.88 21.89
CA GLY A 362 -43.69 29.76 21.40
C GLY A 362 -43.31 30.64 20.22
N ASP A 363 -42.13 30.40 19.60
CA ASP A 363 -41.71 31.15 18.43
C ASP A 363 -42.31 30.59 17.15
N LEU A 364 -42.68 31.50 16.22
CA LEU A 364 -43.18 31.15 14.91
C LEU A 364 -42.04 30.92 13.93
N ILE A 365 -42.10 29.80 13.22
CA ILE A 365 -41.05 29.42 12.26
C ILE A 365 -41.58 29.56 10.82
N TRP A 366 -40.83 30.25 10.02
CA TRP A 366 -40.99 30.24 8.58
C TRP A 366 -39.64 30.03 7.87
N ASP A 367 -39.63 29.34 6.77
CA ASP A 367 -38.48 29.10 5.94
C ASP A 367 -38.82 29.39 4.48
N TRP A 368 -37.94 30.11 3.78
CA TRP A 368 -38.13 30.48 2.38
C TRP A 368 -37.05 29.87 1.52
N ASP A 369 -37.41 28.86 0.73
CA ASP A 369 -36.60 28.37 -0.37
C ASP A 369 -36.64 29.37 -1.52
N VAL A 370 -35.63 30.24 -1.59
CA VAL A 370 -35.53 31.30 -2.60
C VAL A 370 -35.37 30.72 -4.00
N SER A 371 -34.80 29.53 -4.15
CA SER A 371 -34.54 28.90 -5.45
C SER A 371 -35.81 28.29 -6.04
N ALA A 372 -36.69 27.78 -5.19
CA ALA A 372 -37.99 27.21 -5.59
C ALA A 372 -39.16 28.20 -5.42
N ASP A 373 -38.90 29.40 -4.91
CA ASP A 373 -39.90 30.40 -4.48
C ASP A 373 -41.02 29.78 -3.63
N LYS A 374 -40.63 28.97 -2.64
CA LYS A 374 -41.57 28.30 -1.74
C LYS A 374 -41.31 28.73 -0.31
N VAL A 375 -42.36 29.20 0.35
CA VAL A 375 -42.37 29.50 1.78
C VAL A 375 -43.05 28.37 2.55
N PHE A 376 -42.38 27.87 3.56
CA PHE A 376 -42.88 26.88 4.51
C PHE A 376 -43.09 27.56 5.85
N THR A 377 -44.21 27.28 6.51
CA THR A 377 -44.52 27.84 7.86
C THR A 377 -44.91 26.75 8.83
N SER A 378 -44.68 27.01 10.14
CA SER A 378 -45.23 26.13 11.16
C SER A 378 -46.77 26.21 11.15
N PRO A 379 -47.49 25.10 11.39
CA PRO A 379 -48.96 25.08 11.42
C PRO A 379 -49.55 26.07 12.41
N GLU A 380 -48.85 26.42 13.46
CA GLU A 380 -49.22 27.38 14.49
C GLU A 380 -49.25 28.82 13.95
N THR A 381 -48.41 29.13 12.97
CA THR A 381 -48.36 30.45 12.31
C THR A 381 -49.70 30.80 11.67
N GLU A 382 -50.27 29.88 10.90
CA GLU A 382 -51.58 30.08 10.24
C GLU A 382 -52.72 30.20 11.27
N SER A 383 -52.66 29.40 12.35
CA SER A 383 -53.63 29.43 13.41
C SER A 383 -53.61 30.77 14.20
N LEU A 384 -52.43 31.31 14.48
CA LEU A 384 -52.21 32.58 15.16
C LEU A 384 -52.69 33.78 14.31
N LEU A 385 -52.55 33.66 12.99
CA LEU A 385 -53.02 34.68 12.04
C LEU A 385 -54.52 34.52 11.70
N GLY A 386 -55.17 33.51 12.27
CA GLY A 386 -56.61 33.26 12.00
C GLY A 386 -56.86 32.70 10.62
N LEU A 387 -55.87 32.14 9.95
CA LEU A 387 -55.95 31.61 8.60
C LEU A 387 -56.27 30.11 8.61
N LYS A 388 -56.84 29.62 7.50
CA LYS A 388 -57.01 28.18 7.33
C LYS A 388 -55.67 27.51 7.03
N ARG A 389 -55.50 26.28 7.53
CA ARG A 389 -54.29 25.48 7.35
C ARG A 389 -53.95 25.30 5.85
N GLY A 390 -52.72 25.58 5.46
CA GLY A 390 -52.24 25.52 4.07
C GLY A 390 -52.44 26.82 3.27
N THR A 391 -52.94 27.89 3.87
CA THR A 391 -53.15 29.19 3.20
C THR A 391 -51.83 29.86 2.83
N LEU A 392 -50.82 29.72 3.70
CA LEU A 392 -49.49 30.35 3.54
C LEU A 392 -48.46 29.44 2.80
N GLU A 393 -48.83 28.22 2.48
CA GLU A 393 -47.96 27.34 1.68
C GLU A 393 -47.93 27.79 0.23
N GLY A 394 -46.74 28.02 -0.33
CA GLY A 394 -46.59 28.39 -1.72
C GLY A 394 -45.56 29.50 -1.97
N PRO A 395 -45.69 30.26 -3.07
CA PRO A 395 -44.78 31.33 -3.41
C PRO A 395 -44.83 32.49 -2.41
N ALA A 396 -43.69 33.19 -2.25
CA ALA A 396 -43.57 34.31 -1.32
C ALA A 396 -44.62 35.42 -1.51
N ALA A 397 -45.16 35.57 -2.73
CA ALA A 397 -46.22 36.53 -3.03
C ALA A 397 -47.47 36.30 -2.17
N LYS A 398 -47.87 35.07 -1.86
CA LYS A 398 -49.00 34.77 -0.99
C LYS A 398 -48.81 35.29 0.44
N TRP A 399 -47.61 35.34 0.92
CA TRP A 399 -47.27 35.92 2.21
C TRP A 399 -47.44 37.44 2.21
N LEU A 400 -47.01 38.08 1.15
CA LEU A 400 -47.15 39.53 0.97
C LEU A 400 -48.60 39.97 0.95
N GLU A 401 -49.48 39.18 0.32
CA GLU A 401 -50.96 39.46 0.28
C GLU A 401 -51.63 39.42 1.66
N VAL A 402 -51.08 38.56 2.57
CA VAL A 402 -51.63 38.43 3.93
C VAL A 402 -51.04 39.48 4.88
N LEU A 403 -49.79 39.87 4.70
CA LEU A 403 -49.13 40.83 5.57
C LEU A 403 -49.47 42.28 5.22
N HIS A 404 -49.87 42.55 4.01
CA HIS A 404 -50.21 43.90 3.56
C HIS A 404 -51.32 43.83 2.51
N PRO A 405 -52.61 43.95 2.93
CA PRO A 405 -53.73 44.05 2.01
C PRO A 405 -53.70 45.31 1.18
#